data_95376164e39b32464e4a9ed70475b1fe
#
_entry.id   95376164e39b32464e4a9ed70475b1fe
#
_cell.length_a   1.000
_cell.length_b   1.000
_cell.length_c   1.000
_cell.angle_alpha   90.00
_cell.angle_beta   90.00
_cell.angle_gamma   90.00
#
_symmetry.space_group_name_H-M   'P 1'
#
loop_
_entity.id
_entity.type
_entity.pdbx_description
1 polymer ?
#
loop_
_entity_poly.entity_id
_entity_poly.type
_entity_poly.pdbx_seq_one_letter_code
_entity_poly.pdbx_strand_id
1 'polypeptide(L)'
;MGCLNQVASSGRCRTTLEGDISIKPLFFGFSLLFIGTMSVDITNAGTLDKIKERGAVQCGVNRTGPGLSTLNTAGEWVGFFADFCRAVAAATLQAASAVEFVELNQRTRFDATRQGAVDLFSANTTWTLTRDASIGLQFTNTLYYDGQGFIAPVSLNAKNLKEVSKAAVCVTGNTTTEGNLAEYIRANRLDFTIITLTSNDSAVSSFLSRRCNLYTTDRLALAGLRAAGTNKPEDYVVFPEIISKEPLGPVVRNDDPAWFTIVRWIAFAMIVAEEKGVESTNVARMRNSSDAEVRRLLGVEPGLGKSLGLDEAWASRVIEQVGNYGQVFERNLGAGSALHLDRGINASWTKGGLIYAPPMR
;
A
#
# COMPACT_ATOMS: atom_id res chain seq x y z
N MET A 1 -42.20 2.20 44.28
CA MET A 1 -43.61 1.91 44.06
C MET A 1 -43.65 1.14 42.74
N GLY A 2 -43.66 -0.15 42.69
CA GLY A 2 -44.56 -1.18 43.18
C GLY A 2 -45.47 -1.58 42.03
N CYS A 3 -45.68 -2.71 41.59
CA CYS A 3 -45.64 -4.14 41.90
C CYS A 3 -45.86 -4.89 40.56
N LEU A 4 -45.22 -5.98 40.22
CA LEU A 4 -45.46 -7.39 40.62
C LEU A 4 -46.72 -8.07 40.08
N ASN A 5 -46.46 -9.22 39.45
CA ASN A 5 -47.23 -10.48 39.49
C ASN A 5 -48.47 -10.60 38.55
N GLN A 6 -48.84 -11.73 38.00
CA GLN A 6 -48.63 -13.19 38.18
C GLN A 6 -49.36 -13.89 37.01
N VAL A 7 -48.80 -14.94 36.41
CA VAL A 7 -49.02 -16.39 36.60
C VAL A 7 -50.38 -16.98 36.18
N ALA A 8 -50.22 -18.04 35.38
CA ALA A 8 -51.04 -19.28 35.23
C ALA A 8 -52.40 -19.17 34.56
N SER A 9 -52.92 -20.10 33.85
CA SER A 9 -52.85 -21.55 33.75
C SER A 9 -53.85 -22.07 32.71
N SER A 10 -53.47 -23.14 32.07
CA SER A 10 -54.31 -24.27 31.68
C SER A 10 -55.72 -24.08 31.08
N GLY A 11 -55.96 -24.75 29.99
CA GLY A 11 -57.29 -25.10 29.49
C GLY A 11 -57.21 -26.03 28.28
N ARG A 12 -57.20 -27.34 28.55
CA ARG A 12 -57.48 -28.37 27.56
C ARG A 12 -58.92 -28.31 27.14
N CYS A 13 -59.21 -28.36 25.88
CA CYS A 13 -60.54 -28.79 25.39
C CYS A 13 -60.34 -29.92 24.38
N ARG A 14 -60.75 -31.08 24.76
CA ARG A 14 -60.79 -32.32 23.96
C ARG A 14 -62.23 -32.41 23.39
N THR A 15 -62.41 -32.50 22.10
CA THR A 15 -63.62 -33.01 21.50
C THR A 15 -63.29 -34.09 20.51
N THR A 16 -63.63 -35.28 20.90
CA THR A 16 -63.70 -36.49 20.07
C THR A 16 -64.90 -36.41 19.14
N LEU A 17 -64.70 -36.68 17.85
CA LEU A 17 -65.73 -37.21 16.97
C LEU A 17 -65.07 -38.29 16.10
N GLU A 18 -65.47 -39.52 16.42
CA GLU A 18 -65.23 -40.71 15.65
C GLU A 18 -66.09 -40.67 14.36
N GLY A 19 -65.46 -40.95 13.25
CA GLY A 19 -66.13 -41.17 11.96
C GLY A 19 -65.24 -42.10 11.13
N ASP A 20 -65.54 -43.39 11.19
CA ASP A 20 -64.99 -44.46 10.37
C ASP A 20 -65.27 -44.23 8.89
N ILE A 21 -64.21 -44.00 8.09
CA ILE A 21 -64.28 -44.18 6.63
C ILE A 21 -63.11 -45.06 6.18
N SER A 22 -63.43 -46.30 5.87
CA SER A 22 -62.57 -47.28 5.24
C SER A 22 -62.23 -46.88 3.81
N ILE A 23 -60.97 -46.49 3.54
CA ILE A 23 -60.47 -46.33 2.18
C ILE A 23 -59.30 -47.28 1.95
N LYS A 24 -59.48 -48.16 0.96
CA LYS A 24 -58.43 -49.13 0.50
C LYS A 24 -57.23 -48.39 -0.07
N PRO A 25 -55.99 -48.83 0.19
CA PRO A 25 -54.81 -48.19 -0.38
C PRO A 25 -54.60 -48.58 -1.85
N LEU A 26 -54.66 -47.59 -2.73
CA LEU A 26 -54.18 -47.70 -4.10
C LEU A 26 -52.67 -47.36 -4.05
N PHE A 27 -51.83 -48.36 -4.29
CA PHE A 27 -50.39 -48.17 -4.43
C PHE A 27 -50.10 -47.40 -5.74
N PHE A 28 -49.91 -46.09 -5.68
CA PHE A 28 -49.21 -45.33 -6.72
C PHE A 28 -47.75 -45.24 -6.37
N GLY A 29 -46.93 -45.92 -7.15
CA GLY A 29 -45.46 -45.82 -7.04
C GLY A 29 -45.03 -44.41 -7.44
N PHE A 30 -44.69 -43.58 -6.47
CA PHE A 30 -44.06 -42.29 -6.69
C PHE A 30 -42.54 -42.53 -6.77
N SER A 31 -41.99 -42.57 -7.99
CA SER A 31 -40.55 -42.51 -8.24
C SER A 31 -40.09 -41.11 -7.85
N LEU A 32 -39.49 -40.97 -6.67
CA LEU A 32 -38.76 -39.75 -6.29
C LEU A 32 -37.50 -39.65 -7.17
N LEU A 33 -37.58 -38.77 -8.21
CA LEU A 33 -36.42 -38.30 -8.90
C LEU A 33 -35.63 -37.40 -7.91
N PHE A 34 -34.55 -37.89 -7.34
CA PHE A 34 -33.58 -37.09 -6.59
C PHE A 34 -32.84 -36.21 -7.60
N ILE A 35 -33.34 -35.00 -7.83
CA ILE A 35 -32.58 -33.96 -8.50
C ILE A 35 -31.56 -33.48 -7.46
N GLY A 36 -30.36 -34.05 -7.52
CA GLY A 36 -29.22 -33.55 -6.78
C GLY A 36 -28.93 -32.10 -7.25
N THR A 37 -29.29 -31.13 -6.45
CA THR A 37 -28.81 -29.76 -6.63
C THR A 37 -27.30 -29.80 -6.38
N MET A 38 -26.50 -29.86 -7.45
CA MET A 38 -25.09 -29.48 -7.38
C MET A 38 -25.06 -28.01 -7.00
N SER A 39 -24.82 -27.74 -5.73
CA SER A 39 -24.39 -26.42 -5.29
C SER A 39 -23.05 -26.16 -5.96
N VAL A 40 -23.05 -25.41 -7.03
CA VAL A 40 -21.81 -24.80 -7.55
C VAL A 40 -21.41 -23.77 -6.51
N ASP A 41 -20.46 -24.15 -5.64
CA ASP A 41 -19.75 -23.17 -4.84
C ASP A 41 -19.05 -22.24 -5.83
N ILE A 42 -19.64 -21.08 -6.06
CA ILE A 42 -18.98 -19.98 -6.76
C ILE A 42 -17.89 -19.49 -5.80
N THR A 43 -16.76 -20.18 -5.79
CA THR A 43 -15.56 -19.67 -5.17
C THR A 43 -15.20 -18.41 -5.95
N ASN A 44 -15.41 -17.26 -5.32
CA ASN A 44 -15.02 -16.00 -5.91
C ASN A 44 -13.51 -16.06 -6.16
N ALA A 45 -13.09 -16.03 -7.42
CA ALA A 45 -11.67 -16.11 -7.80
C ALA A 45 -10.88 -15.05 -7.04
N GLY A 46 -9.80 -15.46 -6.35
CA GLY A 46 -8.93 -14.57 -5.61
C GLY A 46 -8.27 -13.52 -6.50
N THR A 47 -7.68 -12.51 -5.91
CA THR A 47 -6.98 -11.45 -6.66
C THR A 47 -5.86 -12.03 -7.53
N LEU A 48 -5.11 -13.01 -7.01
CA LEU A 48 -4.04 -13.67 -7.78
C LEU A 48 -4.58 -14.38 -9.04
N ASP A 49 -5.74 -15.05 -8.93
CA ASP A 49 -6.34 -15.76 -10.08
C ASP A 49 -6.79 -14.77 -11.16
N LYS A 50 -7.40 -13.66 -10.75
CA LYS A 50 -7.79 -12.56 -11.66
C LYS A 50 -6.58 -11.95 -12.36
N ILE A 51 -5.47 -11.77 -11.65
CA ILE A 51 -4.20 -11.28 -12.22
C ILE A 51 -3.67 -12.27 -13.25
N LYS A 52 -3.66 -13.57 -12.94
CA LYS A 52 -3.20 -14.63 -13.86
C LYS A 52 -4.07 -14.72 -15.12
N GLU A 53 -5.39 -14.62 -14.96
CA GLU A 53 -6.34 -14.63 -16.08
C GLU A 53 -6.17 -13.40 -16.99
N ARG A 54 -5.98 -12.22 -16.41
CA ARG A 54 -5.78 -10.96 -17.13
C ARG A 54 -4.40 -10.86 -17.76
N GLY A 55 -3.39 -11.50 -17.20
CA GLY A 55 -2.00 -11.42 -17.63
C GLY A 55 -1.27 -10.13 -17.27
N ALA A 56 -1.85 -9.30 -16.39
CA ALA A 56 -1.27 -8.05 -15.93
C ALA A 56 -1.67 -7.74 -14.47
N VAL A 57 -0.75 -7.14 -13.70
CA VAL A 57 -1.06 -6.55 -12.40
C VAL A 57 -1.56 -5.13 -12.61
N GLN A 58 -2.78 -4.82 -12.21
CA GLN A 58 -3.29 -3.45 -12.17
C GLN A 58 -2.80 -2.77 -10.89
N CYS A 59 -1.80 -1.90 -11.04
CA CYS A 59 -1.21 -1.19 -9.91
C CYS A 59 -1.62 0.27 -9.91
N GLY A 60 -2.35 0.67 -8.88
CA GLY A 60 -2.67 2.06 -8.63
C GLY A 60 -1.43 2.81 -8.17
N VAL A 61 -1.18 3.95 -8.78
CA VAL A 61 -0.10 4.88 -8.43
C VAL A 61 -0.64 6.30 -8.41
N ASN A 62 0.07 7.21 -7.76
CA ASN A 62 -0.22 8.64 -7.90
C ASN A 62 1.03 9.41 -8.28
N ARG A 63 0.85 10.51 -8.97
CA ARG A 63 1.95 11.41 -9.31
C ARG A 63 2.37 12.19 -8.07
N THR A 64 3.49 11.77 -7.47
CA THR A 64 4.03 12.39 -6.24
C THR A 64 5.36 13.09 -6.45
N GLY A 65 5.97 12.88 -7.60
CA GLY A 65 7.20 13.58 -7.97
C GLY A 65 8.41 12.66 -8.16
N PRO A 66 9.55 13.28 -8.51
CA PRO A 66 10.79 12.57 -8.79
C PRO A 66 11.22 11.66 -7.64
N GLY A 67 11.70 10.48 -7.99
CA GLY A 67 12.15 9.46 -7.05
C GLY A 67 11.04 8.59 -6.44
N LEU A 68 9.82 9.10 -6.28
CA LEU A 68 8.71 8.38 -5.67
C LEU A 68 7.87 7.63 -6.71
N SER A 69 7.14 8.40 -7.53
CA SER A 69 6.29 7.90 -8.60
C SER A 69 5.99 9.05 -9.55
N THR A 70 6.48 8.96 -10.78
CA THR A 70 6.32 9.98 -11.82
C THR A 70 6.46 9.36 -13.21
N LEU A 71 6.04 10.09 -14.23
CA LEU A 71 6.31 9.72 -15.62
C LEU A 71 7.68 10.27 -16.03
N ASN A 72 8.48 9.44 -16.70
CA ASN A 72 9.70 9.88 -17.36
C ASN A 72 9.38 10.54 -18.70
N THR A 73 10.40 10.97 -19.44
CA THR A 73 10.26 11.62 -20.77
C THR A 73 9.68 10.70 -21.85
N ALA A 74 9.74 9.39 -21.64
CA ALA A 74 9.12 8.38 -22.52
C ALA A 74 7.65 8.09 -22.15
N GLY A 75 7.11 8.71 -21.12
CA GLY A 75 5.76 8.45 -20.63
C GLY A 75 5.64 7.19 -19.78
N GLU A 76 6.73 6.65 -19.28
CA GLU A 76 6.75 5.46 -18.44
C GLU A 76 6.77 5.84 -16.96
N TRP A 77 6.02 5.12 -16.15
CA TRP A 77 6.06 5.27 -14.69
C TRP A 77 7.40 4.79 -14.13
N VAL A 78 8.08 5.66 -13.39
CA VAL A 78 9.35 5.39 -12.70
C VAL A 78 9.27 5.84 -11.24
N GLY A 79 10.15 5.29 -10.41
CA GLY A 79 10.27 5.67 -9.00
C GLY A 79 10.13 4.47 -8.06
N PHE A 80 10.42 4.73 -6.79
CA PHE A 80 10.49 3.73 -5.73
C PHE A 80 9.20 2.90 -5.58
N PHE A 81 8.03 3.56 -5.59
CA PHE A 81 6.74 2.88 -5.48
C PHE A 81 6.30 2.22 -6.79
N ALA A 82 6.71 2.76 -7.96
CA ALA A 82 6.45 2.13 -9.25
C ALA A 82 7.27 0.83 -9.42
N ASP A 83 8.51 0.81 -8.93
CA ASP A 83 9.35 -0.39 -8.94
C ASP A 83 8.77 -1.50 -8.04
N PHE A 84 8.08 -1.15 -6.94
CA PHE A 84 7.37 -2.15 -6.15
C PHE A 84 6.21 -2.79 -6.93
N CYS A 85 5.47 -2.04 -7.76
CA CYS A 85 4.47 -2.62 -8.67
C CYS A 85 5.09 -3.64 -9.63
N ARG A 86 6.28 -3.33 -10.18
CA ARG A 86 7.04 -4.25 -11.03
C ARG A 86 7.49 -5.50 -10.29
N ALA A 87 7.88 -5.34 -9.01
CA ALA A 87 8.23 -6.48 -8.17
C ALA A 87 7.05 -7.44 -7.96
N VAL A 88 5.85 -6.90 -7.78
CA VAL A 88 4.62 -7.70 -7.68
C VAL A 88 4.34 -8.43 -9.00
N ALA A 89 4.50 -7.78 -10.15
CA ALA A 89 4.32 -8.40 -11.46
C ALA A 89 5.38 -9.49 -11.73
N ALA A 90 6.64 -9.25 -11.40
CA ALA A 90 7.71 -10.23 -11.52
C ALA A 90 7.45 -11.49 -10.68
N ALA A 91 6.92 -11.32 -9.47
CA ALA A 91 6.58 -12.43 -8.58
C ALA A 91 5.39 -13.26 -9.08
N THR A 92 4.34 -12.61 -9.56
CA THR A 92 3.05 -13.24 -9.86
C THR A 92 2.92 -13.71 -11.30
N LEU A 93 3.49 -12.96 -12.23
CA LEU A 93 3.39 -13.18 -13.69
C LEU A 93 4.74 -13.43 -14.36
N GLN A 94 5.81 -13.59 -13.58
CA GLN A 94 7.16 -13.89 -14.06
C GLN A 94 7.82 -12.80 -14.90
N ALA A 95 7.18 -11.65 -15.06
CA ALA A 95 7.67 -10.53 -15.87
C ALA A 95 7.38 -9.19 -15.16
N ALA A 96 8.42 -8.43 -14.85
CA ALA A 96 8.28 -7.09 -14.23
C ALA A 96 7.53 -6.11 -15.14
N SER A 97 7.51 -6.34 -16.44
CA SER A 97 6.76 -5.55 -17.43
C SER A 97 5.27 -5.86 -17.48
N ALA A 98 4.82 -6.98 -16.86
CA ALA A 98 3.40 -7.37 -16.82
C ALA A 98 2.62 -6.57 -15.77
N VAL A 99 2.76 -5.24 -15.80
CA VAL A 99 2.08 -4.29 -14.91
C VAL A 99 1.40 -3.20 -15.72
N GLU A 100 0.14 -2.96 -15.40
CA GLU A 100 -0.66 -1.82 -15.88
C GLU A 100 -0.74 -0.79 -14.76
N PHE A 101 -0.18 0.38 -15.00
CA PHE A 101 -0.24 1.47 -14.04
C PHE A 101 -1.53 2.26 -14.20
N VAL A 102 -2.28 2.41 -13.10
CA VAL A 102 -3.51 3.20 -13.04
C VAL A 102 -3.25 4.44 -12.21
N GLU A 103 -3.24 5.62 -12.86
CA GLU A 103 -3.05 6.89 -12.14
C GLU A 103 -4.29 7.20 -11.29
N LEU A 104 -4.10 7.34 -9.98
CA LEU A 104 -5.13 7.66 -9.01
C LEU A 104 -4.74 8.93 -8.25
N ASN A 105 -5.73 9.67 -7.78
CA ASN A 105 -5.50 10.87 -6.97
C ASN A 105 -5.94 10.65 -5.52
N GLN A 106 -5.74 11.64 -4.66
CA GLN A 106 -6.03 11.57 -3.23
C GLN A 106 -7.52 11.31 -2.90
N ARG A 107 -8.44 11.62 -3.81
CA ARG A 107 -9.88 11.38 -3.63
C ARG A 107 -10.30 9.99 -4.05
N THR A 108 -9.71 9.45 -5.12
CA THR A 108 -10.16 8.22 -5.77
C THR A 108 -9.40 6.98 -5.35
N ARG A 109 -8.15 7.11 -4.84
CA ARG A 109 -7.24 5.99 -4.59
C ARG A 109 -7.82 4.88 -3.69
N PHE A 110 -8.46 5.25 -2.59
CA PHE A 110 -8.99 4.26 -1.64
C PHE A 110 -10.25 3.58 -2.17
N ASP A 111 -11.15 4.33 -2.79
CA ASP A 111 -12.36 3.76 -3.38
C ASP A 111 -12.03 2.86 -4.57
N ALA A 112 -11.12 3.26 -5.45
CA ALA A 112 -10.67 2.45 -6.57
C ALA A 112 -10.04 1.12 -6.09
N THR A 113 -9.21 1.17 -5.04
CA THR A 113 -8.61 -0.04 -4.46
C THR A 113 -9.67 -0.92 -3.81
N ARG A 114 -10.57 -0.36 -3.02
CA ARG A 114 -11.64 -1.09 -2.35
C ARG A 114 -12.62 -1.76 -3.33
N GLN A 115 -12.90 -1.12 -4.45
CA GLN A 115 -13.77 -1.64 -5.49
C GLN A 115 -13.08 -2.66 -6.42
N GLY A 116 -11.77 -2.86 -6.26
CA GLY A 116 -10.99 -3.78 -7.09
C GLY A 116 -10.70 -3.26 -8.49
N ALA A 117 -10.77 -1.94 -8.71
CA ALA A 117 -10.30 -1.31 -9.95
C ALA A 117 -8.77 -1.38 -10.09
N VAL A 118 -8.07 -1.61 -8.98
CA VAL A 118 -6.65 -1.95 -8.94
C VAL A 118 -6.44 -3.11 -7.95
N ASP A 119 -5.42 -3.93 -8.20
CA ASP A 119 -5.07 -5.07 -7.35
C ASP A 119 -4.34 -4.63 -6.07
N LEU A 120 -3.55 -3.57 -6.19
CA LEU A 120 -2.88 -2.87 -5.09
C LEU A 120 -2.75 -1.39 -5.43
N PHE A 121 -2.59 -0.56 -4.40
CA PHE A 121 -2.19 0.83 -4.55
C PHE A 121 -0.80 1.02 -3.91
N SER A 122 0.19 1.41 -4.71
CA SER A 122 1.59 1.59 -4.31
C SER A 122 2.01 3.04 -4.50
N ALA A 123 2.06 3.80 -3.42
CA ALA A 123 2.44 5.21 -3.39
C ALA A 123 2.87 5.60 -1.98
N ASN A 124 3.24 6.87 -1.78
CA ASN A 124 3.53 7.45 -0.47
C ASN A 124 2.26 7.57 0.39
N THR A 125 1.68 6.44 0.75
CA THR A 125 0.44 6.36 1.51
C THR A 125 0.72 6.02 2.95
N THR A 126 0.37 6.93 3.84
CA THR A 126 0.61 6.78 5.27
C THR A 126 -0.31 5.74 5.89
N TRP A 127 0.27 4.77 6.58
CA TRP A 127 -0.45 3.82 7.40
C TRP A 127 -0.95 4.51 8.67
N THR A 128 -2.27 4.58 8.84
CA THR A 128 -2.91 5.12 10.05
C THR A 128 -3.98 4.17 10.54
N LEU A 129 -4.28 4.24 11.84
CA LEU A 129 -5.36 3.43 12.44
C LEU A 129 -6.69 3.59 11.68
N THR A 130 -7.07 4.83 11.37
CA THR A 130 -8.33 5.09 10.65
C THR A 130 -8.36 4.45 9.28
N ARG A 131 -7.25 4.53 8.53
CA ARG A 131 -7.16 3.93 7.19
C ARG A 131 -7.17 2.41 7.24
N ASP A 132 -6.50 1.83 8.22
CA ASP A 132 -6.40 0.38 8.37
C ASP A 132 -7.72 -0.23 8.90
N ALA A 133 -8.40 0.45 9.84
CA ALA A 133 -9.56 -0.10 10.53
C ALA A 133 -10.91 0.26 9.89
N SER A 134 -11.01 1.37 9.11
CA SER A 134 -12.31 1.96 8.78
C SER A 134 -12.65 1.99 7.30
N ILE A 135 -11.69 1.79 6.39
CA ILE A 135 -11.93 1.99 4.95
C ILE A 135 -11.95 0.71 4.11
N GLY A 136 -11.90 -0.46 4.75
CA GLY A 136 -11.93 -1.75 4.05
C GLY A 136 -10.67 -2.07 3.26
N LEU A 137 -9.54 -1.50 3.68
CA LEU A 137 -8.22 -1.69 3.08
C LEU A 137 -7.22 -2.15 4.15
N GLN A 138 -6.11 -2.70 3.71
CA GLN A 138 -5.07 -3.24 4.57
C GLN A 138 -3.69 -2.82 4.07
N PHE A 139 -2.88 -2.25 4.96
CA PHE A 139 -1.48 -1.93 4.66
C PHE A 139 -0.63 -3.18 4.77
N THR A 140 0.15 -3.51 3.77
CA THR A 140 0.91 -4.76 3.76
C THR A 140 2.16 -4.66 4.64
N ASN A 141 2.89 -3.57 4.54
CA ASN A 141 4.08 -3.23 5.34
C ASN A 141 4.50 -1.79 5.10
N THR A 142 5.43 -1.30 5.89
CA THR A 142 6.09 -0.01 5.65
C THR A 142 7.26 -0.21 4.69
N LEU A 143 7.21 0.45 3.52
CA LEU A 143 8.33 0.50 2.58
C LEU A 143 9.28 1.65 2.87
N TYR A 144 8.79 2.75 3.43
CA TYR A 144 9.60 3.92 3.75
C TYR A 144 9.04 4.62 5.00
N TYR A 145 9.90 4.87 5.96
CA TYR A 145 9.60 5.66 7.15
C TYR A 145 9.92 7.12 6.87
N ASP A 146 8.91 7.97 6.87
CA ASP A 146 9.00 9.39 6.58
C ASP A 146 8.38 10.24 7.69
N GLY A 147 8.34 11.52 7.47
CA GLY A 147 7.65 12.51 8.27
C GLY A 147 7.26 13.70 7.40
N GLN A 148 6.25 14.44 7.83
CA GLN A 148 5.83 15.65 7.17
C GLN A 148 6.81 16.80 7.48
N GLY A 149 7.20 17.53 6.43
CA GLY A 149 8.09 18.69 6.52
C GLY A 149 7.55 19.89 5.75
N PHE A 150 8.41 20.87 5.61
CA PHE A 150 8.10 22.13 4.90
C PHE A 150 9.24 22.48 3.95
N ILE A 151 8.87 23.01 2.78
CA ILE A 151 9.79 23.66 1.85
C ILE A 151 9.42 25.13 1.70
N ALA A 152 10.44 25.97 1.67
CA ALA A 152 10.33 27.41 1.50
C ALA A 152 11.26 27.91 0.39
N PRO A 153 10.97 29.03 -0.26
CA PRO A 153 11.97 29.75 -1.03
C PRO A 153 13.02 30.36 -0.11
N VAL A 154 14.27 30.33 -0.51
CA VAL A 154 15.39 30.96 0.22
C VAL A 154 15.12 32.48 0.44
N SER A 155 14.42 33.09 -0.50
CA SER A 155 14.02 34.52 -0.38
C SER A 155 13.07 34.83 0.80
N LEU A 156 12.50 33.81 1.45
CA LEU A 156 11.76 33.99 2.72
C LEU A 156 12.69 34.36 3.88
N ASN A 157 14.00 34.16 3.71
CA ASN A 157 15.04 34.47 4.70
C ASN A 157 14.80 33.78 6.08
N ALA A 158 14.27 32.55 6.06
CA ALA A 158 14.03 31.71 7.23
C ALA A 158 14.71 30.35 7.03
N LYS A 159 15.27 29.78 8.09
CA LYS A 159 15.95 28.47 8.11
C LYS A 159 15.11 27.37 8.77
N ASN A 160 14.06 27.76 9.48
CA ASN A 160 13.17 26.89 10.23
C ASN A 160 11.81 27.57 10.44
N LEU A 161 10.80 26.77 10.88
CA LEU A 161 9.44 27.30 11.08
C LEU A 161 9.34 28.38 12.17
N LYS A 162 10.23 28.38 13.16
CA LYS A 162 10.20 29.37 14.27
C LYS A 162 10.58 30.77 13.79
N GLU A 163 11.28 30.89 12.69
CA GLU A 163 11.66 32.17 12.09
C GLU A 163 10.56 32.75 11.16
N VAL A 164 9.48 31.98 10.94
CA VAL A 164 8.36 32.38 10.08
C VAL A 164 7.21 32.87 10.96
N SER A 165 7.02 34.18 11.02
CA SER A 165 5.95 34.77 11.83
C SER A 165 4.56 34.62 11.21
N LYS A 166 4.46 34.67 9.87
CA LYS A 166 3.22 34.56 9.11
C LYS A 166 3.46 33.90 7.75
N ALA A 167 2.59 32.97 7.38
CA ALA A 167 2.71 32.30 6.09
C ALA A 167 1.36 31.86 5.51
N ALA A 168 1.28 31.82 4.17
CA ALA A 168 0.33 31.03 3.43
C ALA A 168 0.97 29.67 3.12
N VAL A 169 0.37 28.58 3.55
CA VAL A 169 0.90 27.22 3.41
C VAL A 169 0.05 26.42 2.44
N CYS A 170 0.61 26.04 1.30
CA CYS A 170 -0.02 25.11 0.37
C CYS A 170 0.01 23.68 0.92
N VAL A 171 -1.10 22.97 0.80
CA VAL A 171 -1.24 21.56 1.17
C VAL A 171 -2.22 20.87 0.24
N THR A 172 -2.04 19.59 0.01
CA THR A 172 -3.00 18.77 -0.75
C THR A 172 -4.11 18.27 0.17
N GLY A 173 -5.36 18.51 -0.19
CA GLY A 173 -6.54 18.07 0.56
C GLY A 173 -6.75 16.57 0.53
N ASN A 174 -7.53 16.04 1.46
CA ASN A 174 -7.82 14.61 1.66
C ASN A 174 -6.56 13.78 1.96
N THR A 175 -5.62 14.37 2.68
CA THR A 175 -4.36 13.75 3.10
C THR A 175 -4.19 13.82 4.62
N THR A 176 -3.33 12.97 5.18
CA THR A 176 -2.85 13.11 6.56
C THR A 176 -2.16 14.45 6.77
N THR A 177 -1.46 14.92 5.74
CA THR A 177 -0.68 16.17 5.74
C THR A 177 -1.56 17.39 6.04
N GLU A 178 -2.77 17.45 5.48
CA GLU A 178 -3.71 18.55 5.73
C GLU A 178 -4.16 18.55 7.22
N GLY A 179 -4.51 17.38 7.75
CA GLY A 179 -4.91 17.24 9.16
C GLY A 179 -3.76 17.60 10.12
N ASN A 180 -2.58 17.03 9.89
CA ASN A 180 -1.39 17.30 10.70
C ASN A 180 -1.02 18.78 10.69
N LEU A 181 -1.11 19.45 9.52
CA LEU A 181 -0.85 20.88 9.40
C LEU A 181 -1.81 21.70 10.27
N ALA A 182 -3.11 21.42 10.19
CA ALA A 182 -4.12 22.12 10.98
C ALA A 182 -3.91 21.93 12.48
N GLU A 183 -3.57 20.73 12.91
CA GLU A 183 -3.25 20.42 14.32
C GLU A 183 -1.98 21.13 14.77
N TYR A 184 -0.92 21.10 13.95
CA TYR A 184 0.35 21.74 14.26
C TYR A 184 0.22 23.26 14.41
N ILE A 185 -0.50 23.94 13.49
CA ILE A 185 -0.79 25.38 13.54
C ILE A 185 -1.51 25.72 14.86
N ARG A 186 -2.57 24.96 15.18
CA ARG A 186 -3.36 25.18 16.41
C ARG A 186 -2.53 24.97 17.69
N ALA A 187 -1.78 23.88 17.75
CA ALA A 187 -0.99 23.51 18.92
C ALA A 187 0.14 24.54 19.20
N ASN A 188 0.74 25.07 18.15
CA ASN A 188 1.83 26.03 18.24
C ASN A 188 1.39 27.51 18.11
N ARG A 189 0.07 27.76 17.97
CA ARG A 189 -0.51 29.12 17.83
C ARG A 189 0.14 29.94 16.70
N LEU A 190 0.38 29.29 15.56
CA LEU A 190 1.02 29.94 14.42
C LEU A 190 0.03 30.80 13.62
N ASP A 191 0.45 31.96 13.13
CA ASP A 191 -0.32 32.80 12.20
C ASP A 191 -0.14 32.33 10.75
N PHE A 192 -0.52 31.06 10.50
CA PHE A 192 -0.44 30.48 9.18
C PHE A 192 -1.83 30.27 8.58
N THR A 193 -1.98 30.63 7.32
CA THR A 193 -3.20 30.40 6.53
C THR A 193 -3.02 29.16 5.66
N ILE A 194 -3.92 28.18 5.79
CA ILE A 194 -3.90 26.95 4.98
C ILE A 194 -4.55 27.22 3.61
N ILE A 195 -3.84 26.89 2.54
CA ILE A 195 -4.36 26.90 1.16
C ILE A 195 -4.44 25.43 0.70
N THR A 196 -5.64 24.86 0.77
CA THR A 196 -5.91 23.48 0.37
C THR A 196 -6.09 23.37 -1.14
N LEU A 197 -5.30 22.52 -1.79
CA LEU A 197 -5.32 22.25 -3.23
C LEU A 197 -5.88 20.84 -3.50
N THR A 198 -6.37 20.63 -4.71
CA THR A 198 -7.07 19.38 -5.08
C THR A 198 -6.14 18.25 -5.49
N SER A 199 -4.88 18.55 -5.83
CA SER A 199 -3.87 17.56 -6.25
C SER A 199 -2.47 18.01 -5.86
N ASN A 200 -1.50 17.09 -5.86
CA ASN A 200 -0.09 17.41 -5.66
C ASN A 200 0.43 18.41 -6.70
N ASP A 201 0.11 18.20 -7.97
CA ASP A 201 0.54 19.09 -9.06
C ASP A 201 0.04 20.52 -8.86
N SER A 202 -1.23 20.68 -8.44
CA SER A 202 -1.80 22.00 -8.15
C SER A 202 -1.16 22.65 -6.92
N ALA A 203 -0.79 21.86 -5.91
CA ALA A 203 -0.10 22.35 -4.72
C ALA A 203 1.33 22.81 -5.05
N VAL A 204 2.08 21.98 -5.79
CA VAL A 204 3.42 22.31 -6.28
C VAL A 204 3.39 23.58 -7.18
N SER A 205 2.48 23.62 -8.17
CA SER A 205 2.34 24.78 -9.06
C SER A 205 1.99 26.05 -8.30
N SER A 206 1.09 25.98 -7.32
CA SER A 206 0.72 27.13 -6.47
C SER A 206 1.90 27.61 -5.62
N PHE A 207 2.72 26.71 -5.10
CA PHE A 207 3.93 27.04 -4.35
C PHE A 207 5.00 27.67 -5.25
N LEU A 208 5.30 27.07 -6.39
CA LEU A 208 6.32 27.57 -7.33
C LEU A 208 5.93 28.95 -7.93
N SER A 209 4.63 29.19 -8.15
CA SER A 209 4.10 30.52 -8.57
C SER A 209 3.99 31.55 -7.44
N ARG A 210 4.48 31.20 -6.23
CA ARG A 210 4.48 32.11 -5.07
C ARG A 210 3.08 32.48 -4.54
N ARG A 211 2.06 31.71 -4.86
CA ARG A 211 0.75 31.80 -4.23
C ARG A 211 0.78 31.45 -2.75
N CYS A 212 1.73 30.57 -2.37
CA CYS A 212 2.03 30.18 -0.99
C CYS A 212 3.49 30.48 -0.67
N ASN A 213 3.75 30.84 0.60
CA ASN A 213 5.11 31.05 1.11
C ASN A 213 5.78 29.71 1.46
N LEU A 214 4.99 28.74 1.90
CA LEU A 214 5.42 27.42 2.28
C LEU A 214 4.60 26.34 1.50
N TYR A 215 5.21 25.21 1.28
CA TYR A 215 4.52 24.01 0.88
C TYR A 215 4.86 22.89 1.87
N THR A 216 3.87 22.09 2.25
CA THR A 216 4.05 20.99 3.20
C THR A 216 3.52 19.67 2.62
N THR A 217 4.32 18.64 2.77
CA THR A 217 4.02 17.24 2.43
C THR A 217 5.10 16.35 3.04
N ASP A 218 5.14 15.06 2.67
CA ASP A 218 6.20 14.12 3.05
C ASP A 218 7.58 14.67 2.70
N ARG A 219 8.55 14.55 3.60
CA ARG A 219 9.93 15.04 3.38
C ARG A 219 10.56 14.40 2.14
N LEU A 220 10.26 13.14 1.88
CA LEU A 220 10.70 12.45 0.66
C LEU A 220 10.21 13.18 -0.59
N ALA A 221 8.93 13.58 -0.63
CA ALA A 221 8.37 14.33 -1.75
C ALA A 221 8.95 15.74 -1.85
N LEU A 222 9.23 16.41 -0.73
CA LEU A 222 9.90 17.72 -0.71
C LEU A 222 11.33 17.63 -1.23
N ALA A 223 12.06 16.57 -0.88
CA ALA A 223 13.41 16.33 -1.40
C ALA A 223 13.38 16.13 -2.92
N GLY A 224 12.44 15.34 -3.43
CA GLY A 224 12.23 15.12 -4.85
C GLY A 224 11.87 16.41 -5.60
N LEU A 225 10.95 17.21 -5.04
CA LEU A 225 10.59 18.52 -5.59
C LEU A 225 11.79 19.43 -5.67
N ARG A 226 12.56 19.55 -4.58
CA ARG A 226 13.75 20.42 -4.54
C ARG A 226 14.81 19.96 -5.54
N ALA A 227 15.13 18.65 -5.55
CA ALA A 227 16.27 18.13 -6.31
C ALA A 227 16.01 18.07 -7.84
N ALA A 228 14.80 17.74 -8.26
CA ALA A 228 14.49 17.46 -9.65
C ALA A 228 13.15 18.02 -10.15
N GLY A 229 12.34 18.58 -9.25
CA GLY A 229 11.06 19.20 -9.59
C GLY A 229 11.15 20.72 -9.80
N THR A 230 12.31 21.34 -9.57
CA THR A 230 12.57 22.78 -9.79
C THR A 230 13.74 22.97 -10.74
N ASN A 231 13.72 24.09 -11.47
CA ASN A 231 14.83 24.46 -12.36
C ASN A 231 16.06 25.01 -11.61
N LYS A 232 15.88 25.38 -10.33
CA LYS A 232 16.91 25.96 -9.46
C LYS A 232 16.74 25.44 -8.04
N PRO A 233 17.28 24.24 -7.75
CA PRO A 233 17.19 23.63 -6.41
C PRO A 233 17.73 24.52 -5.28
N GLU A 234 18.71 25.36 -5.58
CA GLU A 234 19.35 26.29 -4.65
C GLU A 234 18.42 27.44 -4.18
N ASP A 235 17.37 27.74 -4.93
CA ASP A 235 16.37 28.75 -4.56
C ASP A 235 15.41 28.29 -3.46
N TYR A 236 15.50 27.00 -3.05
CA TYR A 236 14.58 26.39 -2.09
C TYR A 236 15.32 25.69 -0.95
N VAL A 237 14.74 25.76 0.24
CA VAL A 237 15.20 25.09 1.45
C VAL A 237 14.10 24.21 2.03
N VAL A 238 14.45 22.96 2.37
CA VAL A 238 13.58 22.10 3.17
C VAL A 238 13.95 22.34 4.63
N PHE A 239 12.97 22.72 5.44
CA PHE A 239 13.17 23.00 6.86
C PHE A 239 13.47 21.72 7.66
N PRO A 240 14.19 21.82 8.78
CA PRO A 240 14.58 20.68 9.58
C PRO A 240 13.41 20.00 10.33
N GLU A 241 12.33 20.75 10.57
CA GLU A 241 11.21 20.26 11.35
C GLU A 241 10.51 19.07 10.70
N ILE A 242 10.14 18.11 11.55
CA ILE A 242 9.30 16.95 11.24
C ILE A 242 8.10 17.02 12.17
N ILE A 243 6.90 17.16 11.63
CA ILE A 243 5.69 17.40 12.41
C ILE A 243 4.77 16.18 12.53
N SER A 244 5.12 15.06 11.88
CA SER A 244 4.36 13.81 11.97
C SER A 244 5.26 12.57 11.78
N LYS A 245 4.66 11.41 11.99
CA LYS A 245 5.21 10.11 11.58
C LYS A 245 4.42 9.64 10.36
N GLU A 246 5.15 9.36 9.28
CA GLU A 246 4.56 8.92 8.02
C GLU A 246 5.16 7.56 7.61
N PRO A 247 4.67 6.42 8.17
CA PRO A 247 5.04 5.11 7.67
C PRO A 247 4.32 4.87 6.34
N LEU A 248 5.07 4.88 5.24
CA LEU A 248 4.55 4.83 3.88
C LEU A 248 4.60 3.40 3.34
N GLY A 249 3.51 2.93 2.76
CA GLY A 249 3.47 1.57 2.23
C GLY A 249 2.30 1.27 1.31
N PRO A 250 2.35 0.10 0.64
CA PRO A 250 1.31 -0.33 -0.27
C PRO A 250 0.07 -0.79 0.47
N VAL A 251 -1.06 -0.65 -0.23
CA VAL A 251 -2.39 -0.94 0.29
C VAL A 251 -3.09 -1.91 -0.64
N VAL A 252 -3.77 -2.89 -0.06
CA VAL A 252 -4.63 -3.86 -0.76
C VAL A 252 -6.00 -3.90 -0.12
N ARG A 253 -6.98 -4.54 -0.76
CA ARG A 253 -8.27 -4.84 -0.12
C ARG A 253 -8.09 -5.78 1.06
N ASN A 254 -8.97 -5.67 2.05
CA ASN A 254 -8.92 -6.52 3.25
C ASN A 254 -9.76 -7.80 3.13
N ASP A 255 -10.36 -8.05 1.97
CA ASP A 255 -11.21 -9.22 1.69
C ASP A 255 -10.46 -10.40 1.05
N ASP A 256 -9.13 -10.27 0.82
CA ASP A 256 -8.27 -11.31 0.25
C ASP A 256 -6.98 -11.47 1.08
N PRO A 257 -7.02 -12.26 2.16
CA PRO A 257 -5.84 -12.50 3.02
C PRO A 257 -4.68 -13.17 2.29
N ALA A 258 -4.95 -13.97 1.26
CA ALA A 258 -3.91 -14.60 0.46
C ALA A 258 -3.14 -13.55 -0.36
N TRP A 259 -3.86 -12.66 -1.03
CA TRP A 259 -3.27 -11.55 -1.77
C TRP A 259 -2.46 -10.61 -0.87
N PHE A 260 -3.02 -10.23 0.27
CA PHE A 260 -2.32 -9.45 1.29
C PHE A 260 -1.00 -10.11 1.70
N THR A 261 -1.00 -11.43 1.93
CA THR A 261 0.20 -12.18 2.30
C THR A 261 1.23 -12.17 1.18
N ILE A 262 0.81 -12.36 -0.08
CA ILE A 262 1.69 -12.33 -1.24
C ILE A 262 2.39 -10.97 -1.35
N VAL A 263 1.64 -9.86 -1.38
CA VAL A 263 2.20 -8.51 -1.53
C VAL A 263 3.17 -8.18 -0.38
N ARG A 264 2.82 -8.56 0.84
CA ARG A 264 3.67 -8.40 2.03
C ARG A 264 4.99 -9.15 1.88
N TRP A 265 4.96 -10.43 1.50
CA TRP A 265 6.16 -11.25 1.40
C TRP A 265 7.05 -10.88 0.21
N ILE A 266 6.52 -10.26 -0.83
CA ILE A 266 7.33 -9.69 -1.91
C ILE A 266 8.24 -8.58 -1.36
N ALA A 267 7.69 -7.67 -0.55
CA ALA A 267 8.50 -6.63 0.10
C ALA A 267 9.54 -7.23 1.06
N PHE A 268 9.16 -8.21 1.87
CA PHE A 268 10.08 -8.88 2.79
C PHE A 268 11.19 -9.64 2.04
N ALA A 269 10.89 -10.29 0.92
CA ALA A 269 11.91 -10.95 0.11
C ALA A 269 12.95 -9.96 -0.44
N MET A 270 12.52 -8.77 -0.87
CA MET A 270 13.44 -7.71 -1.30
C MET A 270 14.34 -7.23 -0.15
N ILE A 271 13.80 -7.13 1.07
CA ILE A 271 14.55 -6.75 2.27
C ILE A 271 15.55 -7.84 2.67
N VAL A 272 15.11 -9.10 2.74
CA VAL A 272 16.00 -10.25 3.04
C VAL A 272 17.12 -10.37 2.01
N ALA A 273 16.81 -10.14 0.74
CA ALA A 273 17.82 -10.14 -0.33
C ALA A 273 18.90 -9.08 -0.09
N GLU A 274 18.55 -7.86 0.34
CA GLU A 274 19.53 -6.85 0.74
C GLU A 274 20.37 -7.31 1.93
N GLU A 275 19.72 -7.84 2.98
CA GLU A 275 20.41 -8.33 4.20
C GLU A 275 21.42 -9.43 3.89
N LYS A 276 21.12 -10.28 2.94
CA LYS A 276 21.94 -11.41 2.51
C LYS A 276 22.91 -11.08 1.36
N GLY A 277 22.94 -9.85 0.88
CA GLY A 277 23.77 -9.43 -0.25
C GLY A 277 23.41 -10.11 -1.56
N VAL A 278 22.12 -10.49 -1.74
CA VAL A 278 21.59 -11.01 -3.00
C VAL A 278 21.13 -9.83 -3.83
N GLU A 279 21.75 -9.66 -4.98
CA GLU A 279 21.52 -8.54 -5.91
C GLU A 279 21.15 -9.05 -7.30
N SER A 280 20.55 -8.19 -8.12
CA SER A 280 20.16 -8.52 -9.49
C SER A 280 21.30 -9.11 -10.33
N THR A 281 22.52 -8.69 -10.07
CA THR A 281 23.73 -9.12 -10.80
C THR A 281 24.32 -10.43 -10.31
N ASN A 282 23.90 -10.93 -9.13
CA ASN A 282 24.54 -12.12 -8.53
C ASN A 282 23.55 -13.25 -8.23
N VAL A 283 22.27 -13.14 -8.53
CA VAL A 283 21.23 -14.15 -8.25
C VAL A 283 21.66 -15.55 -8.68
N ALA A 284 22.13 -15.70 -9.92
CA ALA A 284 22.53 -17.00 -10.45
C ALA A 284 23.65 -17.67 -9.61
N ARG A 285 24.65 -16.89 -9.19
CA ARG A 285 25.75 -17.37 -8.32
C ARG A 285 25.24 -17.70 -6.92
N MET A 286 24.36 -16.87 -6.36
CA MET A 286 23.84 -17.01 -4.99
C MET A 286 22.90 -18.22 -4.82
N ARG A 287 22.38 -18.78 -5.89
CA ARG A 287 21.65 -20.08 -5.85
C ARG A 287 22.50 -21.23 -5.30
N ASN A 288 23.83 -21.13 -5.42
CA ASN A 288 24.79 -22.10 -4.88
C ASN A 288 25.29 -21.76 -3.46
N SER A 289 24.64 -20.79 -2.78
CA SER A 289 25.01 -20.39 -1.41
C SER A 289 24.85 -21.55 -0.43
N SER A 290 25.75 -21.60 0.57
CA SER A 290 25.60 -22.50 1.74
C SER A 290 24.59 -21.97 2.77
N ASP A 291 24.18 -20.69 2.68
CA ASP A 291 23.15 -20.12 3.56
C ASP A 291 21.77 -20.68 3.20
N ALA A 292 21.16 -21.41 4.13
CA ALA A 292 19.86 -22.02 3.92
C ALA A 292 18.73 -21.01 3.67
N GLU A 293 18.81 -19.81 4.26
CA GLU A 293 17.81 -18.75 4.02
C GLU A 293 17.94 -18.18 2.60
N VAL A 294 19.15 -17.99 2.08
CA VAL A 294 19.38 -17.61 0.69
C VAL A 294 18.85 -18.68 -0.27
N ARG A 295 19.07 -19.96 0.03
CA ARG A 295 18.56 -21.07 -0.80
C ARG A 295 17.03 -21.09 -0.86
N ARG A 296 16.36 -20.86 0.30
CA ARG A 296 14.89 -20.72 0.36
C ARG A 296 14.41 -19.50 -0.38
N LEU A 297 15.02 -18.33 -0.14
CA LEU A 297 14.71 -17.08 -0.85
C LEU A 297 14.76 -17.26 -2.37
N LEU A 298 15.77 -17.96 -2.87
CA LEU A 298 15.97 -18.15 -4.31
C LEU A 298 15.22 -19.37 -4.88
N GLY A 299 14.38 -20.03 -4.08
CA GLY A 299 13.58 -21.19 -4.51
C GLY A 299 14.39 -22.44 -4.84
N VAL A 300 15.63 -22.55 -4.32
CA VAL A 300 16.46 -23.77 -4.43
C VAL A 300 15.95 -24.83 -3.47
N GLU A 301 15.53 -24.43 -2.28
CA GLU A 301 14.77 -25.27 -1.35
C GLU A 301 13.28 -24.92 -1.54
N PRO A 302 12.48 -25.87 -2.05
CA PRO A 302 11.08 -25.61 -2.41
C PRO A 302 10.15 -25.56 -1.19
N GLY A 303 8.96 -24.98 -1.40
CA GLY A 303 7.84 -24.96 -0.46
C GLY A 303 7.30 -23.57 -0.18
N LEU A 304 8.13 -22.52 -0.18
CA LEU A 304 7.68 -21.16 0.11
C LEU A 304 6.84 -20.58 -1.02
N GLY A 305 7.21 -20.82 -2.28
CA GLY A 305 6.42 -20.40 -3.43
C GLY A 305 5.05 -21.04 -3.43
N LYS A 306 5.00 -22.37 -3.25
CA LYS A 306 3.75 -23.13 -3.16
C LYS A 306 2.84 -22.63 -2.04
N SER A 307 3.40 -22.28 -0.87
CA SER A 307 2.63 -21.75 0.27
C SER A 307 1.95 -20.41 -0.04
N LEU A 308 2.49 -19.65 -0.99
CA LEU A 308 1.92 -18.40 -1.48
C LEU A 308 1.06 -18.57 -2.75
N GLY A 309 0.93 -19.79 -3.30
CA GLY A 309 0.30 -20.03 -4.59
C GLY A 309 1.10 -19.50 -5.78
N LEU A 310 2.41 -19.29 -5.57
CA LEU A 310 3.36 -18.81 -6.56
C LEU A 310 4.32 -19.93 -7.00
N ASP A 311 5.05 -19.68 -8.07
CA ASP A 311 6.19 -20.51 -8.47
C ASP A 311 7.34 -20.36 -7.46
N GLU A 312 8.16 -21.41 -7.30
CA GLU A 312 9.24 -21.40 -6.30
C GLU A 312 10.32 -20.36 -6.57
N ALA A 313 10.54 -19.96 -7.83
CA ALA A 313 11.50 -18.93 -8.20
C ALA A 313 10.95 -17.49 -8.13
N TRP A 314 9.77 -17.28 -7.55
CA TRP A 314 9.11 -15.97 -7.51
C TRP A 314 10.02 -14.84 -6.96
N ALA A 315 10.68 -15.07 -5.84
CA ALA A 315 11.56 -14.07 -5.23
C ALA A 315 12.87 -13.89 -6.02
N SER A 316 13.41 -14.97 -6.58
CA SER A 316 14.55 -14.94 -7.49
C SER A 316 14.27 -13.99 -8.68
N ARG A 317 13.08 -14.10 -9.30
CA ARG A 317 12.68 -13.22 -10.42
C ARG A 317 12.51 -11.77 -10.01
N VAL A 318 11.93 -11.51 -8.82
CA VAL A 318 11.84 -10.14 -8.28
C VAL A 318 13.23 -9.51 -8.20
N ILE A 319 14.18 -10.22 -7.60
CA ILE A 319 15.53 -9.70 -7.39
C ILE A 319 16.26 -9.53 -8.73
N GLU A 320 16.15 -10.50 -9.63
CA GLU A 320 16.79 -10.46 -10.95
C GLU A 320 16.28 -9.31 -11.82
N GLN A 321 14.96 -9.10 -11.87
CA GLN A 321 14.34 -8.13 -12.78
C GLN A 321 14.19 -6.73 -12.20
N VAL A 322 14.03 -6.61 -10.88
CA VAL A 322 13.79 -5.34 -10.21
C VAL A 322 14.91 -4.97 -9.25
N GLY A 323 15.52 -5.95 -8.59
CA GLY A 323 16.55 -5.75 -7.58
C GLY A 323 16.05 -5.98 -6.16
N ASN A 324 16.98 -6.00 -5.21
CA ASN A 324 16.66 -6.00 -3.80
C ASN A 324 16.22 -4.61 -3.32
N TYR A 325 15.76 -4.50 -2.06
CA TYR A 325 15.29 -3.23 -1.51
C TYR A 325 16.35 -2.11 -1.58
N GLY A 326 17.62 -2.43 -1.28
CA GLY A 326 18.72 -1.48 -1.36
C GLY A 326 18.95 -0.98 -2.78
N GLN A 327 18.92 -1.86 -3.79
CA GLN A 327 19.11 -1.47 -5.19
C GLN A 327 17.96 -0.57 -5.68
N VAL A 328 16.72 -0.87 -5.28
CA VAL A 328 15.55 -0.04 -5.61
C VAL A 328 15.67 1.33 -4.92
N PHE A 329 16.10 1.37 -3.67
CA PHE A 329 16.34 2.61 -2.95
C PHE A 329 17.42 3.44 -3.64
N GLU A 330 18.61 2.88 -3.87
CA GLU A 330 19.75 3.59 -4.45
C GLU A 330 19.43 4.18 -5.83
N ARG A 331 18.74 3.43 -6.67
CA ARG A 331 18.36 3.86 -8.02
C ARG A 331 17.37 5.03 -8.02
N ASN A 332 16.42 5.04 -7.08
CA ASN A 332 15.32 6.02 -7.09
C ASN A 332 15.53 7.18 -6.10
N LEU A 333 16.16 6.93 -4.98
CA LEU A 333 16.25 7.88 -3.86
C LEU A 333 17.67 8.17 -3.42
N GLY A 334 18.56 7.18 -3.53
CA GLY A 334 19.93 7.21 -3.03
C GLY A 334 20.92 7.86 -4.00
N ALA A 335 22.18 7.43 -3.90
CA ALA A 335 23.30 7.98 -4.65
C ALA A 335 23.15 7.83 -6.18
N GLY A 336 22.38 6.85 -6.65
CA GLY A 336 22.09 6.65 -8.07
C GLY A 336 20.98 7.56 -8.62
N SER A 337 20.39 8.42 -7.81
CA SER A 337 19.31 9.34 -8.19
C SER A 337 19.72 10.80 -8.00
N ALA A 338 18.95 11.72 -8.58
CA ALA A 338 19.14 13.15 -8.36
C ALA A 338 18.86 13.61 -6.91
N LEU A 339 18.21 12.76 -6.10
CA LEU A 339 17.85 13.09 -4.73
C LEU A 339 19.02 12.94 -3.75
N HIS A 340 19.94 12.01 -4.04
CA HIS A 340 21.12 11.71 -3.20
C HIS A 340 20.79 11.56 -1.71
N LEU A 341 19.70 10.89 -1.37
CA LEU A 341 19.27 10.74 0.01
C LEU A 341 20.05 9.63 0.71
N ASP A 342 20.47 9.92 1.93
CA ASP A 342 20.96 8.91 2.86
C ASP A 342 19.79 8.03 3.34
N ARG A 343 20.09 6.75 3.61
CA ARG A 343 19.10 5.79 4.12
C ARG A 343 18.52 6.23 5.47
N GLY A 344 19.34 6.78 6.36
CA GLY A 344 18.92 7.14 7.71
C GLY A 344 18.19 6.00 8.42
N ILE A 345 17.01 6.28 8.97
CA ILE A 345 16.15 5.25 9.60
C ILE A 345 15.62 4.20 8.61
N ASN A 346 15.69 4.44 7.31
CA ASN A 346 15.35 3.50 6.24
C ASN A 346 16.51 2.56 5.86
N ALA A 347 17.60 2.55 6.61
CA ALA A 347 18.61 1.51 6.51
C ALA A 347 18.09 0.17 7.01
N SER A 348 18.70 -0.94 6.57
CA SER A 348 18.45 -2.26 7.13
C SER A 348 18.68 -2.25 8.65
N TRP A 349 17.94 -3.06 9.39
CA TRP A 349 18.12 -3.23 10.83
C TRP A 349 19.56 -3.63 11.22
N THR A 350 20.26 -4.39 10.36
CA THR A 350 21.67 -4.75 10.55
C THR A 350 22.61 -3.55 10.49
N LYS A 351 22.14 -2.43 9.95
CA LYS A 351 22.85 -1.13 9.87
C LYS A 351 22.23 -0.07 10.77
N GLY A 352 21.41 -0.48 11.75
CA GLY A 352 20.78 0.42 12.74
C GLY A 352 19.52 1.12 12.27
N GLY A 353 18.94 0.74 11.13
CA GLY A 353 17.67 1.27 10.62
C GLY A 353 16.45 0.49 11.08
N LEU A 354 15.29 0.85 10.53
CA LEU A 354 13.98 0.23 10.83
C LEU A 354 13.50 -0.74 9.75
N ILE A 355 14.21 -0.85 8.63
CA ILE A 355 13.82 -1.79 7.57
C ILE A 355 14.19 -3.20 8.02
N TYR A 356 13.15 -4.00 8.27
CA TYR A 356 13.23 -5.32 8.87
C TYR A 356 12.26 -6.27 8.19
N ALA A 357 12.69 -7.51 7.96
CA ALA A 357 11.85 -8.59 7.45
C ALA A 357 11.85 -9.79 8.41
N PRO A 358 10.71 -10.49 8.57
CA PRO A 358 10.68 -11.78 9.24
C PRO A 358 11.50 -12.83 8.49
N PRO A 359 12.04 -13.85 9.20
CA PRO A 359 12.83 -14.90 8.56
C PRO A 359 12.02 -15.71 7.55
N MET A 360 12.61 -16.04 6.42
CA MET A 360 12.02 -16.92 5.38
C MET A 360 12.24 -18.39 5.75
N ARG A 361 11.23 -18.99 6.41
CA ARG A 361 11.27 -20.39 6.88
C ARG A 361 9.99 -21.13 6.52
#